data_b6c7cd49d6e78d710d1990ae73e70f86
#
_entry.id   b6c7cd49d6e78d710d1990ae73e70f86
#
_cell.length_a   1.000
_cell.length_b   1.000
_cell.length_c   1.000
_cell.angle_alpha   90.00
_cell.angle_beta   90.00
_cell.angle_gamma   90.00
#
_symmetry.space_group_name_H-M   'P 1'
#
loop_
_entity.id
_entity.type
_entity.pdbx_description
1 polymer ?
#
loop_
_entity_poly.entity_id
_entity_poly.type
_entity_poly.pdbx_seq_one_letter_code
_entity_poly.pdbx_strand_id
1 'polypeptide(L)'
;MIDVYDDVLEEHNAILVDDAIKQLSWKYDYSSQPKAPNKHWHILCGHNEEECTEAGYDWAHNIFRTSMYKYKFTEKYDVDTYLRIYMNAHTHGIEPHLHTDDGDFTMIYYPRLD
;
A
#
# COMPACT_ATOMS: atom_id res chain seq x y z
N MET A 1 -5.41 -15.58 -9.08
CA MET A 1 -6.61 -14.73 -9.28
C MET A 1 -6.24 -13.28 -8.95
N ILE A 2 -6.56 -12.36 -9.85
CA ILE A 2 -6.36 -10.92 -9.63
C ILE A 2 -7.71 -10.23 -9.83
N ASP A 3 -8.17 -9.50 -8.83
CA ASP A 3 -9.36 -8.67 -8.93
C ASP A 3 -8.93 -7.19 -8.97
N VAL A 4 -9.52 -6.42 -9.86
CA VAL A 4 -9.22 -4.99 -10.05
C VAL A 4 -10.45 -4.16 -9.74
N TYR A 5 -10.28 -3.11 -8.96
CA TYR A 5 -11.33 -2.18 -8.57
C TYR A 5 -10.88 -0.75 -8.91
N ASP A 6 -11.69 -0.05 -9.69
CA ASP A 6 -11.40 1.34 -10.07
C ASP A 6 -12.15 2.30 -9.14
N ASP A 7 -11.63 3.51 -9.03
CA ASP A 7 -12.28 4.60 -8.28
C ASP A 7 -12.61 4.20 -6.84
N VAL A 8 -11.67 3.55 -6.17
CA VAL A 8 -11.83 3.06 -4.79
C VAL A 8 -12.12 4.20 -3.83
N LEU A 9 -11.45 5.35 -4.00
CA LEU A 9 -11.71 6.57 -3.23
C LEU A 9 -12.49 7.57 -4.05
N GLU A 10 -13.32 8.37 -3.38
CA GLU A 10 -13.91 9.55 -4.00
C GLU A 10 -12.82 10.51 -4.44
N GLU A 11 -13.04 11.27 -5.51
CA GLU A 11 -12.04 12.16 -6.11
C GLU A 11 -11.39 13.08 -5.08
N HIS A 12 -12.18 13.68 -4.21
CA HIS A 12 -11.68 14.57 -3.16
C HIS A 12 -10.66 13.86 -2.26
N ASN A 13 -10.99 12.65 -1.81
CA ASN A 13 -10.11 11.87 -0.94
C ASN A 13 -8.87 11.38 -1.69
N ALA A 14 -9.01 11.00 -2.96
CA ALA A 14 -7.88 10.59 -3.78
C ALA A 14 -6.86 11.72 -3.96
N ILE A 15 -7.33 12.96 -4.13
CA ILE A 15 -6.46 14.14 -4.22
C ILE A 15 -5.72 14.37 -2.90
N LEU A 16 -6.40 14.26 -1.77
CA LEU A 16 -5.77 14.43 -0.46
C LEU A 16 -4.68 13.37 -0.21
N VAL A 17 -4.93 12.13 -0.58
CA VAL A 17 -3.95 11.05 -0.46
C VAL A 17 -2.74 11.30 -1.35
N ASP A 18 -2.96 11.69 -2.60
CA ASP A 18 -1.88 12.00 -3.54
C ASP A 18 -1.00 13.13 -3.03
N ASP A 19 -1.60 14.19 -2.49
CA ASP A 19 -0.85 15.32 -1.92
C ASP A 19 -0.07 14.90 -0.67
N ALA A 20 -0.65 14.07 0.18
CA ALA A 20 0.03 13.56 1.38
C ALA A 20 1.25 12.74 1.00
N ILE A 21 1.12 11.85 0.01
CA ILE A 21 2.21 10.98 -0.44
C ILE A 21 3.41 11.79 -0.93
N LYS A 22 3.18 12.90 -1.61
CA LYS A 22 4.24 13.76 -2.14
C LYS A 22 5.06 14.46 -1.07
N GLN A 23 4.55 14.56 0.15
CA GLN A 23 5.19 15.28 1.26
C GLN A 23 5.87 14.35 2.26
N LEU A 24 5.91 13.05 2.01
CA LEU A 24 6.47 12.07 2.94
C LEU A 24 7.99 11.99 2.86
N SER A 25 8.58 11.58 3.97
CA SER A 25 10.03 11.33 4.06
C SER A 25 10.34 9.91 3.62
N TRP A 26 10.46 9.71 2.32
CA TRP A 26 10.75 8.41 1.74
C TRP A 26 12.19 7.98 2.02
N LYS A 27 12.37 6.69 2.27
CA LYS A 27 13.71 6.08 2.39
C LYS A 27 14.04 5.34 1.13
N TYR A 28 15.23 5.54 0.61
CA TYR A 28 15.75 4.84 -0.56
C TYR A 28 16.55 3.60 -0.14
N ASP A 29 16.94 2.83 -1.13
CA ASP A 29 17.83 1.68 -0.99
C ASP A 29 17.18 0.45 -0.37
N TYR A 30 15.86 0.38 -0.45
CA TYR A 30 15.10 -0.81 -0.04
C TYR A 30 14.94 -1.76 -1.22
N SER A 31 14.99 -3.08 -0.96
CA SER A 31 14.62 -4.09 -1.95
C SER A 31 13.73 -5.15 -1.31
N SER A 32 12.88 -5.77 -2.14
CA SER A 32 11.92 -6.79 -1.68
C SER A 32 12.59 -8.04 -1.15
N GLN A 33 13.84 -8.30 -1.59
CA GLN A 33 14.63 -9.42 -1.15
C GLN A 33 16.08 -8.97 -0.91
N PRO A 34 16.77 -9.54 0.10
CA PRO A 34 18.20 -9.27 0.27
C PRO A 34 18.93 -9.61 -1.03
N LYS A 35 19.89 -8.80 -1.42
CA LYS A 35 20.71 -8.97 -2.64
C LYS A 35 19.98 -8.77 -3.96
N ALA A 36 18.71 -8.31 -3.95
CA ALA A 36 18.06 -7.91 -5.20
C ALA A 36 18.79 -6.72 -5.80
N PRO A 37 19.04 -6.70 -7.13
CA PRO A 37 19.83 -5.64 -7.76
C PRO A 37 19.13 -4.30 -7.82
N ASN A 38 17.79 -4.30 -7.87
CA ASN A 38 17.00 -3.07 -8.05
C ASN A 38 16.48 -2.59 -6.72
N LYS A 39 16.67 -1.31 -6.44
CA LYS A 39 16.25 -0.64 -5.22
C LYS A 39 15.08 0.29 -5.49
N HIS A 40 14.29 0.56 -4.46
CA HIS A 40 13.17 1.49 -4.57
C HIS A 40 13.00 2.29 -3.27
N TRP A 41 12.14 3.30 -3.34
CA TRP A 41 11.76 4.10 -2.17
C TRP A 41 10.72 3.35 -1.37
N HIS A 42 10.79 3.45 -0.04
CA HIS A 42 9.97 2.64 0.85
C HIS A 42 9.61 3.40 2.12
N ILE A 43 8.38 3.18 2.61
CA ILE A 43 7.93 3.62 3.93
C ILE A 43 7.08 2.50 4.53
N LEU A 44 7.47 2.01 5.70
CA LEU A 44 6.61 1.11 6.46
C LEU A 44 5.63 1.95 7.30
N CYS A 45 4.34 1.80 7.05
CA CYS A 45 3.29 2.52 7.79
C CYS A 45 3.05 1.90 9.16
N GLY A 46 2.95 0.58 9.23
CA GLY A 46 2.73 -0.13 10.48
C GLY A 46 2.24 -1.55 10.26
N HIS A 47 2.25 -2.34 11.32
CA HIS A 47 1.79 -3.74 11.33
C HIS A 47 0.34 -3.86 11.80
N ASN A 48 -0.25 -2.78 12.30
CA ASN A 48 -1.63 -2.72 12.76
C ASN A 48 -2.10 -1.26 12.81
N GLU A 49 -3.38 -1.06 13.13
CA GLU A 49 -3.97 0.28 13.19
C GLU A 49 -3.26 1.19 14.19
N GLU A 50 -2.93 0.67 15.38
CA GLU A 50 -2.28 1.46 16.42
C GLU A 50 -0.93 1.99 15.95
N GLU A 51 -0.09 1.14 15.34
CA GLU A 51 1.20 1.56 14.79
C GLU A 51 1.04 2.57 13.68
N CYS A 52 0.10 2.36 12.77
CA CYS A 52 -0.17 3.31 11.69
C CYS A 52 -0.59 4.67 12.25
N THR A 53 -1.47 4.69 13.23
CA THR A 53 -1.95 5.93 13.85
C THR A 53 -0.84 6.67 14.57
N GLU A 54 -0.03 5.98 15.35
CA GLU A 54 1.11 6.57 16.07
C GLU A 54 2.14 7.17 15.12
N ALA A 55 2.34 6.56 13.95
CA ALA A 55 3.29 7.04 12.96
C ALA A 55 2.71 8.14 12.05
N GLY A 56 1.41 8.47 12.18
CA GLY A 56 0.76 9.47 11.34
C GLY A 56 0.25 8.91 10.02
N TYR A 57 0.09 7.60 9.89
CA TYR A 57 -0.37 6.92 8.69
C TYR A 57 -1.75 6.28 8.85
N ASP A 58 -2.59 6.82 9.71
CA ASP A 58 -3.96 6.36 9.88
C ASP A 58 -4.76 6.43 8.58
N TRP A 59 -4.48 7.43 7.74
CA TRP A 59 -5.11 7.56 6.43
C TRP A 59 -4.80 6.35 5.52
N ALA A 60 -3.59 5.79 5.59
CA ALA A 60 -3.24 4.60 4.82
C ALA A 60 -4.01 3.38 5.31
N HIS A 61 -4.10 3.18 6.63
CA HIS A 61 -4.93 2.14 7.22
C HIS A 61 -6.39 2.28 6.76
N ASN A 62 -6.92 3.51 6.77
CA ASN A 62 -8.32 3.76 6.42
C ASN A 62 -8.64 3.43 4.96
N ILE A 63 -7.70 3.62 4.02
CA ILE A 63 -7.89 3.23 2.62
C ILE A 63 -8.24 1.74 2.54
N PHE A 64 -7.43 0.90 3.15
CA PHE A 64 -7.60 -0.54 3.08
C PHE A 64 -8.81 -1.01 3.88
N ARG A 65 -9.02 -0.45 5.07
CA ARG A 65 -10.17 -0.79 5.91
C ARG A 65 -11.48 -0.46 5.22
N THR A 66 -11.60 0.73 4.65
CA THR A 66 -12.78 1.15 3.92
C THR A 66 -13.02 0.26 2.69
N SER A 67 -11.97 -0.08 1.96
CA SER A 67 -12.06 -0.96 0.79
C SER A 67 -12.51 -2.36 1.17
N MET A 68 -12.00 -2.90 2.27
CA MET A 68 -12.41 -4.22 2.76
C MET A 68 -13.91 -4.30 3.03
N TYR A 69 -14.47 -3.26 3.64
CA TYR A 69 -15.91 -3.19 3.89
C TYR A 69 -16.71 -2.93 2.63
N LYS A 70 -16.30 -1.96 1.83
CA LYS A 70 -17.00 -1.54 0.61
C LYS A 70 -17.19 -2.71 -0.37
N TYR A 71 -16.14 -3.52 -0.54
CA TYR A 71 -16.14 -4.64 -1.48
C TYR A 71 -16.37 -6.00 -0.82
N LYS A 72 -16.70 -5.99 0.47
CA LYS A 72 -17.01 -7.21 1.24
C LYS A 72 -15.89 -8.26 1.23
N PHE A 73 -14.64 -7.80 1.31
CA PHE A 73 -13.49 -8.69 1.29
C PHE A 73 -13.44 -9.61 2.51
N THR A 74 -13.93 -9.15 3.66
CA THR A 74 -14.01 -9.96 4.86
C THR A 74 -14.87 -11.22 4.67
N GLU A 75 -15.94 -11.10 3.89
CA GLU A 75 -16.81 -12.23 3.55
C GLU A 75 -16.23 -13.03 2.38
N LYS A 76 -15.82 -12.34 1.32
CA LYS A 76 -15.38 -12.97 0.07
C LYS A 76 -14.10 -13.80 0.24
N TYR A 77 -13.16 -13.30 1.02
CA TYR A 77 -11.84 -13.93 1.20
C TYR A 77 -11.58 -14.44 2.62
N ASP A 78 -12.54 -14.28 3.54
CA ASP A 78 -12.41 -14.65 4.94
C ASP A 78 -11.17 -14.01 5.58
N VAL A 79 -11.00 -12.70 5.33
CA VAL A 79 -9.85 -11.91 5.81
C VAL A 79 -10.37 -10.74 6.64
N ASP A 80 -9.87 -10.61 7.87
CA ASP A 80 -10.28 -9.52 8.77
C ASP A 80 -9.10 -8.71 9.32
N THR A 81 -7.88 -9.08 8.99
CA THR A 81 -6.68 -8.43 9.49
C THR A 81 -5.60 -8.40 8.42
N TYR A 82 -4.50 -7.71 8.68
CA TYR A 82 -3.35 -7.64 7.77
C TYR A 82 -2.04 -7.81 8.55
N LEU A 83 -0.99 -8.19 7.84
CA LEU A 83 0.35 -8.31 8.41
C LEU A 83 1.03 -6.95 8.56
N ARG A 84 0.93 -6.12 7.53
CA ARG A 84 1.53 -4.79 7.51
C ARG A 84 0.99 -3.97 6.36
N ILE A 85 1.13 -2.66 6.49
CA ILE A 85 0.89 -1.70 5.42
C ILE A 85 2.19 -0.95 5.17
N TYR A 86 2.59 -0.86 3.91
CA TYR A 86 3.77 -0.12 3.50
C TYR A 86 3.55 0.53 2.14
N MET A 87 4.41 1.48 1.81
CA MET A 87 4.36 2.20 0.55
C MET A 87 5.67 2.02 -0.20
N ASN A 88 5.57 1.79 -1.50
CA ASN A 88 6.73 1.69 -2.38
C ASN A 88 6.60 2.71 -3.50
N ALA A 89 7.72 3.29 -3.90
CA ALA A 89 7.80 4.15 -5.06
C ALA A 89 9.03 3.76 -5.89
N HIS A 90 8.84 3.63 -7.19
CA HIS A 90 9.90 3.25 -8.12
C HIS A 90 10.24 4.42 -9.02
N THR A 91 11.53 4.63 -9.26
CA THR A 91 11.99 5.61 -10.24
C THR A 91 11.67 5.09 -11.64
N HIS A 92 11.32 6.01 -12.54
CA HIS A 92 11.05 5.65 -13.93
C HIS A 92 12.22 4.85 -14.53
N GLY A 93 11.90 3.75 -15.22
CA GLY A 93 12.89 2.89 -15.85
C GLY A 93 13.51 1.84 -14.94
N ILE A 94 13.18 1.84 -13.65
CA ILE A 94 13.63 0.79 -12.72
C ILE A 94 12.59 -0.34 -12.73
N GLU A 95 13.02 -1.54 -13.05
CA GLU A 95 12.16 -2.72 -13.00
C GLU A 95 12.20 -3.33 -11.60
N PRO A 96 11.04 -3.58 -10.98
CA PRO A 96 11.01 -4.28 -9.70
C PRO A 96 11.45 -5.72 -9.85
N HIS A 97 12.05 -6.25 -8.79
CA HIS A 97 12.43 -7.66 -8.72
C HIS A 97 11.18 -8.53 -8.55
N LEU A 98 11.05 -9.57 -9.35
CA LEU A 98 9.93 -10.52 -9.23
C LEU A 98 10.05 -11.30 -7.93
N HIS A 99 8.97 -11.31 -7.15
CA HIS A 99 8.96 -11.98 -5.84
C HIS A 99 7.53 -12.33 -5.44
N THR A 100 7.39 -13.04 -4.32
CA THR A 100 6.11 -13.28 -3.67
C THR A 100 6.10 -12.61 -2.29
N ASP A 101 4.94 -12.13 -1.89
CA ASP A 101 4.75 -11.52 -0.57
C ASP A 101 4.29 -12.55 0.45
N ASP A 102 4.55 -12.28 1.74
CA ASP A 102 4.01 -13.07 2.84
C ASP A 102 2.49 -12.88 2.94
N GLY A 103 1.82 -13.86 3.52
CA GLY A 103 0.38 -13.79 3.75
C GLY A 103 -0.43 -14.45 2.65
N ASP A 104 -1.75 -14.50 2.85
CA ASP A 104 -2.68 -15.18 1.93
C ASP A 104 -3.09 -14.30 0.77
N PHE A 105 -3.14 -12.98 0.98
CA PHE A 105 -3.57 -12.00 -0.01
C PHE A 105 -2.72 -10.74 0.06
N THR A 106 -2.56 -10.09 -1.08
CA THR A 106 -1.93 -8.77 -1.18
C THR A 106 -2.94 -7.82 -1.79
N MET A 107 -3.14 -6.66 -1.14
CA MET A 107 -3.97 -5.58 -1.64
C MET A 107 -3.08 -4.40 -1.97
N ILE A 108 -3.18 -3.89 -3.20
CA ILE A 108 -2.35 -2.79 -3.67
C ILE A 108 -3.25 -1.64 -4.10
N TYR A 109 -2.98 -0.45 -3.59
CA TYR A 109 -3.64 0.78 -4.00
C TYR A 109 -2.67 1.62 -4.83
N TYR A 110 -3.09 2.00 -6.03
CA TYR A 110 -2.33 2.87 -6.93
C TYR A 110 -2.97 4.26 -6.90
N PRO A 111 -2.34 5.26 -6.27
CA PRO A 111 -2.95 6.59 -6.14
C PRO A 111 -3.06 7.35 -7.46
N ARG A 112 -2.12 7.14 -8.39
CA ARG A 112 -2.13 7.77 -9.73
C ARG A 112 -1.50 6.86 -10.76
N LEU A 113 -1.98 7.00 -11.99
CA LEU A 113 -1.51 6.22 -13.14
C LEU A 113 -0.97 7.11 -14.27
N ASP A 114 -0.63 8.35 -14.00
CA ASP A 114 -0.06 9.27 -15.01
C ASP A 114 1.46 9.26 -15.07
#